data_60991cb2704d783d1740406795ccde01
#
_entry.id   60991cb2704d783d1740406795ccde01
#
_cell.length_a   1.000
_cell.length_b   1.000
_cell.length_c   1.000
_cell.angle_alpha   90.00
_cell.angle_beta   90.00
_cell.angle_gamma   90.00
#
_symmetry.space_group_name_H-M   'P 1'
#
loop_
_entity.id
_entity.type
_entity.pdbx_description
1 polymer ?
#
loop_
_entity_poly.entity_id
_entity_poly.type
_entity_poly.pdbx_seq_one_letter_code
_entity_poly.pdbx_strand_id
1 'polypeptide(L)'
;MKKKDIIVIGAGPVGLFTVFEAGLLGLNCVLIDNLDKPGGQCAELYPEKPIYDIPGVPFQTGQEHVDALLKQIEPFDYELFLSQRVDSLSEINDGNERFWEVVTTEDEKFISKNIFIAAGAGSFEARRPPNIEDPDKFINNGVTYAVRSIAVSYTHLRAHETDIN
;
A
#
# COMPACT_ATOMS: atom_id res chain seq x y z
N MET A 1 -13.90 -8.90 -17.63
CA MET A 1 -12.50 -8.48 -17.81
C MET A 1 -12.49 -6.96 -18.01
N LYS A 2 -11.78 -6.21 -17.17
CA LYS A 2 -11.80 -4.75 -17.16
C LYS A 2 -10.60 -4.22 -17.93
N LYS A 3 -10.83 -3.51 -19.04
CA LYS A 3 -9.75 -2.87 -19.82
C LYS A 3 -9.51 -1.45 -19.30
N LYS A 4 -8.26 -1.12 -19.00
CA LYS A 4 -7.79 0.15 -18.46
C LYS A 4 -6.63 0.69 -19.29
N ASP A 5 -6.37 1.99 -19.19
CA ASP A 5 -5.19 2.58 -19.83
C ASP A 5 -3.93 2.21 -19.06
N ILE A 6 -4.02 2.20 -17.72
CA ILE A 6 -2.92 1.90 -16.81
C ILE A 6 -3.38 1.00 -15.66
N ILE A 7 -2.57 -0.01 -15.34
CA ILE A 7 -2.66 -0.76 -14.08
C ILE A 7 -1.50 -0.32 -13.19
N VAL A 8 -1.81 0.12 -11.97
CA VAL A 8 -0.82 0.48 -10.95
C VAL A 8 -0.86 -0.55 -9.83
N ILE A 9 0.26 -1.19 -9.57
CA ILE A 9 0.41 -2.22 -8.52
C ILE A 9 1.11 -1.58 -7.32
N GLY A 10 0.37 -1.39 -6.23
CA GLY A 10 0.79 -0.73 -5.01
C GLY A 10 0.21 0.67 -4.85
N ALA A 11 -0.60 0.87 -3.80
CA ALA A 11 -1.24 2.13 -3.44
C ALA A 11 -0.45 2.94 -2.39
N GLY A 12 0.88 2.78 -2.37
CA GLY A 12 1.78 3.65 -1.63
C GLY A 12 1.92 5.03 -2.29
N PRO A 13 2.74 5.94 -1.73
CA PRO A 13 2.90 7.31 -2.26
C PRO A 13 3.23 7.37 -3.76
N VAL A 14 4.08 6.46 -4.24
CA VAL A 14 4.45 6.40 -5.66
C VAL A 14 3.27 5.98 -6.53
N GLY A 15 2.49 4.98 -6.10
CA GLY A 15 1.31 4.54 -6.84
C GLY A 15 0.23 5.61 -6.89
N LEU A 16 -0.03 6.29 -5.78
CA LEU A 16 -0.98 7.41 -5.71
C LEU A 16 -0.52 8.55 -6.64
N PHE A 17 0.76 8.91 -6.62
CA PHE A 17 1.28 9.94 -7.52
C PHE A 17 1.23 9.51 -9.00
N THR A 18 1.40 8.22 -9.30
CA THR A 18 1.23 7.68 -10.66
C THR A 18 -0.21 7.88 -11.16
N VAL A 19 -1.21 7.69 -10.30
CA VAL A 19 -2.62 7.97 -10.64
C VAL A 19 -2.82 9.45 -10.94
N PHE A 20 -2.20 10.34 -10.16
CA PHE A 20 -2.25 11.79 -10.41
C PHE A 20 -1.69 12.16 -11.79
N GLU A 21 -0.49 11.70 -12.13
CA GLU A 21 0.15 11.97 -13.41
C GLU A 21 -0.65 11.39 -14.59
N ALA A 22 -1.19 10.18 -14.44
CA ALA A 22 -2.05 9.58 -15.44
C ALA A 22 -3.35 10.39 -15.65
N GLY A 23 -3.94 10.85 -14.55
CA GLY A 23 -5.16 11.69 -14.58
C GLY A 23 -4.95 13.01 -15.30
N LEU A 24 -3.80 13.66 -15.13
CA LEU A 24 -3.44 14.87 -15.89
C LEU A 24 -3.37 14.62 -17.39
N LEU A 25 -3.04 13.40 -17.81
CA LEU A 25 -3.02 12.97 -19.22
C LEU A 25 -4.39 12.48 -19.72
N GLY A 26 -5.43 12.50 -18.87
CA GLY A 26 -6.76 11.99 -19.20
C GLY A 26 -6.84 10.47 -19.31
N LEU A 27 -5.89 9.74 -18.69
CA LEU A 27 -5.85 8.29 -18.68
C LEU A 27 -6.58 7.73 -17.46
N ASN A 28 -7.37 6.67 -17.66
CA ASN A 28 -8.02 5.97 -16.56
C ASN A 28 -7.11 4.89 -15.97
N CYS A 29 -7.12 4.80 -14.63
CA CYS A 29 -6.28 3.86 -13.90
C CYS A 29 -7.09 2.85 -13.11
N VAL A 30 -6.50 1.66 -12.92
CA VAL A 30 -6.81 0.81 -11.77
C VAL A 30 -5.60 0.76 -10.85
N LEU A 31 -5.84 0.95 -9.56
CA LEU A 31 -4.85 0.90 -8.49
C LEU A 31 -5.16 -0.29 -7.59
N ILE A 32 -4.20 -1.20 -7.44
CA ILE A 32 -4.39 -2.47 -6.73
C ILE A 32 -3.40 -2.54 -5.57
N ASP A 33 -3.87 -2.84 -4.37
CA ASP A 33 -3.01 -3.03 -3.20
C ASP A 33 -3.45 -4.22 -2.35
N ASN A 34 -2.48 -4.89 -1.74
CA ASN A 34 -2.71 -5.99 -0.81
C ASN A 34 -3.19 -5.52 0.58
N LEU A 35 -2.92 -4.27 0.94
CA LEU A 35 -3.36 -3.70 2.21
C LEU A 35 -4.84 -3.32 2.17
N ASP A 36 -5.43 -3.24 3.35
CA ASP A 36 -6.83 -2.86 3.58
C ASP A 36 -7.09 -1.36 3.43
N LYS A 37 -6.01 -0.56 3.29
CA LYS A 37 -6.05 0.89 3.09
C LYS A 37 -4.90 1.35 2.20
N PRO A 38 -5.06 2.47 1.47
CA PRO A 38 -3.97 3.07 0.71
C PRO A 38 -2.94 3.74 1.63
N GLY A 39 -1.75 4.00 1.09
CA GLY A 39 -0.67 4.72 1.77
C GLY A 39 0.61 3.92 1.94
N GLY A 40 0.56 2.59 1.75
CA GLY A 40 1.74 1.73 1.85
C GLY A 40 2.48 1.89 3.17
N GLN A 41 3.82 1.94 3.13
CA GLN A 41 4.65 2.05 4.33
C GLN A 41 4.33 3.28 5.19
N CYS A 42 4.00 4.41 4.57
CA CYS A 42 3.72 5.65 5.29
C CYS A 42 2.50 5.52 6.21
N ALA A 43 1.44 4.86 5.74
CA ALA A 43 0.23 4.65 6.54
C ALA A 43 0.32 3.42 7.45
N GLU A 44 1.06 2.37 7.06
CA GLU A 44 1.08 1.10 7.77
C GLU A 44 2.15 1.03 8.86
N LEU A 45 3.37 1.51 8.57
CA LEU A 45 4.50 1.31 9.47
C LEU A 45 4.82 2.53 10.35
N TYR A 46 4.61 3.74 9.82
CA TYR A 46 5.01 4.96 10.52
C TYR A 46 4.09 6.17 10.24
N PRO A 47 2.77 6.04 10.46
CA PRO A 47 1.82 7.10 10.15
C PRO A 47 2.11 8.42 10.88
N GLU A 48 2.61 8.35 12.11
CA GLU A 48 2.91 9.51 12.95
C GLU A 48 4.36 10.02 12.83
N LYS A 49 5.19 9.33 12.02
CA LYS A 49 6.58 9.73 11.83
C LYS A 49 6.68 11.00 11.01
N PRO A 50 7.44 12.02 11.47
CA PRO A 50 7.68 13.22 10.70
C PRO A 50 8.55 12.93 9.46
N ILE A 51 8.17 13.53 8.34
CA ILE A 51 8.85 13.45 7.03
C ILE A 51 9.27 14.88 6.65
N TYR A 52 10.52 15.04 6.23
CA TYR A 52 11.13 16.34 5.89
C TYR A 52 11.71 16.40 4.47
N ASP A 53 11.72 15.29 3.76
CA ASP A 53 12.43 15.07 2.49
C ASP A 53 11.52 15.09 1.26
N ILE A 54 10.31 15.67 1.40
CA ILE A 54 9.40 15.89 0.28
C ILE A 54 9.61 17.31 -0.29
N PRO A 55 10.00 17.44 -1.55
CA PRO A 55 10.22 18.75 -2.16
C PRO A 55 9.01 19.68 -2.02
N GLY A 56 9.24 20.91 -1.52
CA GLY A 56 8.20 21.91 -1.33
C GLY A 56 7.32 21.71 -0.08
N VAL A 57 7.52 20.65 0.68
CA VAL A 57 6.82 20.39 1.94
C VAL A 57 7.85 20.39 3.08
N PRO A 58 7.94 21.45 3.90
CA PRO A 58 8.95 21.55 4.96
C PRO A 58 8.81 20.46 6.04
N PHE A 59 7.57 20.04 6.31
CA PHE A 59 7.25 19.04 7.34
C PHE A 59 5.84 18.50 7.13
N GLN A 60 5.67 17.20 7.33
CA GLN A 60 4.38 16.50 7.46
C GLN A 60 4.61 15.13 8.09
N THR A 61 3.57 14.52 8.63
CA THR A 61 3.62 13.12 9.07
C THR A 61 3.40 12.17 7.89
N GLY A 62 3.71 10.87 8.10
CA GLY A 62 3.43 9.84 7.10
C GLY A 62 1.96 9.80 6.68
N GLN A 63 1.04 9.92 7.65
CA GLN A 63 -0.40 9.93 7.37
C GLN A 63 -0.83 11.20 6.62
N GLU A 64 -0.37 12.38 7.05
CA GLU A 64 -0.68 13.65 6.36
C GLU A 64 -0.20 13.64 4.91
N HIS A 65 0.95 13.00 4.64
CA HIS A 65 1.44 12.83 3.27
C HIS A 65 0.48 11.99 2.43
N VAL A 66 0.02 10.86 2.95
CA VAL A 66 -0.95 9.99 2.28
C VAL A 66 -2.27 10.70 2.03
N ASP A 67 -2.79 11.42 3.04
CA ASP A 67 -4.04 12.17 2.92
C ASP A 67 -3.96 13.26 1.86
N ALA A 68 -2.82 13.95 1.76
CA ALA A 68 -2.57 14.94 0.72
C ALA A 68 -2.56 14.32 -0.69
N LEU A 69 -1.92 13.15 -0.85
CA LEU A 69 -1.90 12.43 -2.13
C LEU A 69 -3.29 11.92 -2.53
N LEU A 70 -4.06 11.38 -1.58
CA LEU A 70 -5.45 10.94 -1.83
C LEU A 70 -6.32 12.11 -2.27
N LYS A 71 -6.20 13.26 -1.60
CA LYS A 71 -6.90 14.48 -2.00
C LYS A 71 -6.47 14.96 -3.39
N GLN A 72 -5.21 14.79 -3.73
CA GLN A 72 -4.67 15.19 -5.04
C GLN A 72 -5.25 14.39 -6.19
N ILE A 73 -5.55 13.10 -5.99
CA ILE A 73 -6.12 12.22 -7.02
C ILE A 73 -7.66 12.22 -7.06
N GLU A 74 -8.33 12.78 -6.04
CA GLU A 74 -9.80 12.81 -5.95
C GLU A 74 -10.53 13.30 -7.23
N PRO A 75 -10.01 14.30 -7.99
CA PRO A 75 -10.68 14.77 -9.20
C PRO A 75 -10.60 13.83 -10.41
N PHE A 76 -9.76 12.77 -10.35
CA PHE A 76 -9.48 11.92 -11.50
C PHE A 76 -10.29 10.62 -11.50
N ASP A 77 -10.47 10.03 -12.70
CA ASP A 77 -11.14 8.74 -12.86
C ASP A 77 -10.16 7.59 -12.60
N TYR A 78 -10.33 6.92 -11.47
CA TYR A 78 -9.58 5.70 -11.12
C TYR A 78 -10.45 4.74 -10.32
N GLU A 79 -10.11 3.45 -10.38
CA GLU A 79 -10.69 2.41 -9.52
C GLU A 79 -9.64 1.91 -8.53
N LEU A 80 -10.02 1.77 -7.25
CA LEU A 80 -9.14 1.29 -6.20
C LEU A 80 -9.61 -0.08 -5.70
N PHE A 81 -8.70 -1.06 -5.74
CA PHE A 81 -8.89 -2.42 -5.25
C PHE A 81 -7.93 -2.68 -4.11
N LEU A 82 -8.46 -2.74 -2.89
CA LEU A 82 -7.72 -3.01 -1.66
C LEU A 82 -7.92 -4.45 -1.21
N SER A 83 -7.08 -4.91 -0.29
CA SER A 83 -7.07 -6.29 0.22
C SER A 83 -6.95 -7.34 -0.89
N GLN A 84 -6.31 -6.97 -1.99
CA GLN A 84 -6.10 -7.83 -3.16
C GLN A 84 -4.63 -7.79 -3.56
N ARG A 85 -3.96 -8.93 -3.47
CA ARG A 85 -2.61 -9.06 -3.99
C ARG A 85 -2.66 -9.42 -5.48
N VAL A 86 -1.80 -8.80 -6.28
CA VAL A 86 -1.54 -9.27 -7.63
C VAL A 86 -0.81 -10.61 -7.55
N ASP A 87 -1.42 -11.64 -8.11
CA ASP A 87 -0.91 -13.01 -8.06
C ASP A 87 -0.15 -13.38 -9.34
N SER A 88 -0.66 -12.95 -10.48
CA SER A 88 0.00 -13.24 -11.76
C SER A 88 -0.07 -12.07 -12.73
N LEU A 89 0.92 -12.05 -13.62
CA LEU A 89 1.07 -11.13 -14.73
C LEU A 89 1.44 -11.92 -15.97
N SER A 90 0.64 -11.79 -17.02
CA SER A 90 0.89 -12.47 -18.29
C SER A 90 0.69 -11.54 -19.48
N GLU A 91 1.45 -11.80 -20.54
CA GLU A 91 1.27 -11.11 -21.82
C GLU A 91 0.12 -11.79 -22.59
N ILE A 92 -0.77 -10.98 -23.13
CA ILE A 92 -1.84 -11.43 -24.01
C ILE A 92 -1.84 -10.62 -25.29
N ASN A 93 -2.24 -11.23 -26.39
CA ASN A 93 -2.37 -10.59 -27.69
C ASN A 93 -3.83 -10.54 -28.10
N ASP A 94 -4.28 -9.35 -28.52
CA ASP A 94 -5.60 -9.12 -29.07
C ASP A 94 -5.42 -8.55 -30.49
N GLY A 95 -5.52 -9.39 -31.49
CA GLY A 95 -5.16 -9.07 -32.86
C GLY A 95 -3.67 -8.74 -32.98
N ASN A 96 -3.34 -7.53 -33.44
CA ASN A 96 -1.97 -7.03 -33.58
C ASN A 96 -1.49 -6.21 -32.38
N GLU A 97 -2.31 -6.07 -31.32
CA GLU A 97 -1.97 -5.31 -30.14
C GLU A 97 -1.58 -6.22 -28.99
N ARG A 98 -0.55 -5.83 -28.25
CA ARG A 98 -0.07 -6.48 -27.05
C ARG A 98 -0.66 -5.83 -25.82
N PHE A 99 -1.12 -6.65 -24.89
CA PHE A 99 -1.63 -6.25 -23.59
C PHE A 99 -1.02 -7.09 -22.48
N TRP A 100 -1.15 -6.59 -21.29
CA TRP A 100 -0.85 -7.31 -20.06
C TRP A 100 -2.14 -7.67 -19.35
N GLU A 101 -2.29 -8.92 -18.95
CA GLU A 101 -3.32 -9.39 -18.03
C GLU A 101 -2.73 -9.48 -16.63
N VAL A 102 -3.42 -8.87 -15.68
CA VAL A 102 -3.14 -8.97 -14.24
C VAL A 102 -4.29 -9.72 -13.59
N VAL A 103 -3.96 -10.73 -12.77
CA VAL A 103 -4.93 -11.49 -11.97
C VAL A 103 -4.60 -11.28 -10.50
N THR A 104 -5.61 -11.02 -9.68
CA THR A 104 -5.49 -10.86 -8.24
C THR A 104 -5.82 -12.15 -7.49
N THR A 105 -5.52 -12.17 -6.18
CA THR A 105 -5.90 -13.28 -5.27
C THR A 105 -7.41 -13.48 -5.13
N GLU A 106 -8.21 -12.50 -5.51
CA GLU A 106 -9.67 -12.57 -5.55
C GLU A 106 -10.22 -12.94 -6.94
N ASP A 107 -9.36 -13.48 -7.83
CA ASP A 107 -9.69 -13.84 -9.21
C ASP A 107 -10.18 -12.67 -10.08
N GLU A 108 -9.98 -11.41 -9.65
CA GLU A 108 -10.26 -10.25 -10.47
C GLU A 108 -9.22 -10.13 -11.60
N LYS A 109 -9.70 -9.82 -12.82
CA LYS A 109 -8.87 -9.72 -14.02
C LYS A 109 -8.94 -8.35 -14.65
N PHE A 110 -7.76 -7.78 -14.84
CA PHE A 110 -7.56 -6.48 -15.46
C PHE A 110 -6.65 -6.60 -16.68
N ILE A 111 -6.91 -5.79 -17.70
CA ILE A 111 -6.08 -5.73 -18.90
C ILE A 111 -5.67 -4.30 -19.17
N SER A 112 -4.39 -4.11 -19.49
CA SER A 112 -3.85 -2.81 -19.88
C SER A 112 -2.67 -2.95 -20.84
N LYS A 113 -2.39 -1.87 -21.58
CA LYS A 113 -1.14 -1.75 -22.33
C LYS A 113 0.07 -1.41 -21.44
N ASN A 114 -0.18 -0.78 -20.30
CA ASN A 114 0.86 -0.26 -19.41
C ASN A 114 0.64 -0.69 -17.96
N ILE A 115 1.70 -1.16 -17.33
CA ILE A 115 1.70 -1.53 -15.91
C ILE A 115 2.80 -0.75 -15.20
N PHE A 116 2.44 -0.12 -14.08
CA PHE A 116 3.36 0.51 -13.16
C PHE A 116 3.46 -0.33 -11.89
N ILE A 117 4.65 -0.85 -11.63
CA ILE A 117 4.92 -1.62 -10.41
C ILE A 117 5.48 -0.65 -9.36
N ALA A 118 4.62 -0.26 -8.42
CA ALA A 118 4.90 0.64 -7.31
C ALA A 118 4.80 -0.08 -5.95
N ALA A 119 5.10 -1.39 -5.94
CA ALA A 119 4.85 -2.31 -4.83
C ALA A 119 5.78 -2.12 -3.61
N GLY A 120 6.73 -1.19 -3.66
CA GLY A 120 7.67 -0.90 -2.56
C GLY A 120 8.44 -2.15 -2.12
N ALA A 121 8.36 -2.47 -0.82
CA ALA A 121 8.95 -3.69 -0.25
C ALA A 121 8.07 -4.94 -0.42
N GLY A 122 6.96 -4.83 -1.14
CA GLY A 122 5.96 -5.89 -1.31
C GLY A 122 4.95 -5.95 -0.16
N SER A 123 4.21 -7.04 -0.08
CA SER A 123 3.26 -7.31 1.02
C SER A 123 4.01 -7.42 2.34
N PHE A 124 3.53 -6.70 3.37
CA PHE A 124 4.13 -6.75 4.70
C PHE A 124 3.76 -8.06 5.39
N GLU A 125 4.57 -9.08 5.18
CA GLU A 125 4.50 -10.29 6.00
C GLU A 125 5.46 -10.11 7.19
N ALA A 126 4.90 -10.11 8.39
CA ALA A 126 5.69 -10.01 9.61
C ALA A 126 6.61 -11.23 9.75
N ARG A 127 7.89 -10.99 10.04
CA ARG A 127 8.82 -12.07 10.38
C ARG A 127 8.41 -12.68 11.72
N ARG A 128 8.05 -13.95 11.69
CA ARG A 128 7.67 -14.69 12.91
C ARG A 128 8.90 -15.00 13.75
N PRO A 129 8.80 -14.93 15.08
CA PRO A 129 9.89 -15.34 15.98
C PRO A 129 10.26 -16.81 15.73
N PRO A 130 11.54 -17.13 15.54
CA PRO A 130 11.96 -18.45 15.04
C PRO A 130 11.78 -19.62 16.05
N ASN A 131 11.55 -19.33 17.33
CA ASN A 131 11.52 -20.34 18.39
C ASN A 131 10.18 -20.40 19.14
N ILE A 132 9.11 -19.92 18.54
CA ILE A 132 7.77 -19.96 19.14
C ILE A 132 6.91 -20.90 18.29
N GLU A 133 6.39 -21.94 18.93
CA GLU A 133 5.43 -22.86 18.33
C GLU A 133 4.10 -22.11 18.14
N ASP A 134 3.61 -22.05 16.89
CA ASP A 134 2.36 -21.40 16.51
C ASP A 134 2.22 -19.95 17.04
N PRO A 135 3.09 -19.02 16.58
CA PRO A 135 3.06 -17.63 17.08
C PRO A 135 1.78 -16.89 16.71
N ASP A 136 1.04 -17.36 15.73
CA ASP A 136 -0.16 -16.68 15.22
C ASP A 136 -1.30 -16.68 16.24
N LYS A 137 -1.38 -17.66 17.15
CA LYS A 137 -2.36 -17.69 18.23
C LYS A 137 -2.23 -16.55 19.24
N PHE A 138 -1.09 -15.86 19.23
CA PHE A 138 -0.84 -14.72 20.11
C PHE A 138 -1.08 -13.37 19.43
N ILE A 139 -1.41 -13.35 18.13
CA ILE A 139 -1.72 -12.12 17.41
C ILE A 139 -2.97 -11.50 18.04
N ASN A 140 -2.89 -10.18 18.32
CA ASN A 140 -3.90 -9.41 19.07
C ASN A 140 -4.12 -9.89 20.52
N ASN A 141 -3.31 -10.84 21.01
CA ASN A 141 -3.34 -11.36 22.36
C ASN A 141 -1.93 -11.38 22.96
N GLY A 142 -1.28 -10.19 23.00
CA GLY A 142 0.06 -9.97 23.53
C GLY A 142 1.15 -9.82 22.47
N VAL A 143 0.91 -10.25 21.22
CA VAL A 143 1.84 -10.02 20.10
C VAL A 143 1.18 -9.12 19.05
N THR A 144 1.89 -8.06 18.67
CA THR A 144 1.54 -7.23 17.52
C THR A 144 2.79 -7.01 16.67
N TYR A 145 2.61 -7.01 15.36
CA TYR A 145 3.69 -6.77 14.39
C TYR A 145 3.70 -5.35 13.82
N ALA A 146 2.67 -4.55 14.14
CA ALA A 146 2.58 -3.16 13.72
C ALA A 146 2.04 -2.29 14.85
N VAL A 147 2.68 -1.16 15.11
CA VAL A 147 2.22 -0.14 16.04
C VAL A 147 1.72 1.04 15.22
N ARG A 148 0.43 1.08 14.97
CA ARG A 148 -0.21 2.10 14.11
C ARG A 148 -0.45 3.43 14.83
N SER A 149 -0.42 3.44 16.17
CA SER A 149 -0.56 4.66 16.98
C SER A 149 0.27 4.56 18.25
N ILE A 150 1.07 5.58 18.51
CA ILE A 150 1.90 5.69 19.72
C ILE A 150 1.01 5.79 20.96
N ALA A 151 -0.12 6.51 20.86
CA ALA A 151 -1.05 6.68 21.97
C ALA A 151 -1.60 5.35 22.50
N VAL A 152 -1.90 4.39 21.61
CA VAL A 152 -2.38 3.05 21.99
C VAL A 152 -1.28 2.27 22.69
N SER A 153 -0.03 2.40 22.25
CA SER A 153 1.11 1.72 22.87
C SER A 153 1.34 2.16 24.31
N TYR A 154 1.18 3.45 24.62
CA TYR A 154 1.34 3.97 25.96
C TYR A 154 0.24 3.52 26.95
N THR A 155 -0.94 3.17 26.47
CA THR A 155 -2.03 2.69 27.33
C THR A 155 -1.92 1.22 27.71
N HIS A 156 -1.22 0.41 26.89
CA HIS A 156 -1.12 -1.05 27.05
C HIS A 156 0.28 -1.55 27.42
N LEU A 157 1.31 -0.78 27.16
CA LEU A 157 2.69 -1.10 27.53
C LEU A 157 3.07 -0.33 28.79
N ARG A 158 2.96 -0.95 29.96
CA ARG A 158 3.71 -0.48 31.13
C ARG A 158 5.17 -0.84 30.90
N ALA A 159 6.00 0.18 30.73
CA ALA A 159 7.44 0.03 30.86
C ALA A 159 7.72 -0.48 32.29
N HIS A 160 8.20 -1.69 32.43
CA HIS A 160 8.91 -2.08 33.66
C HIS A 160 10.23 -1.31 33.62
N GLU A 161 10.29 -0.21 34.36
CA GLU A 161 11.57 0.37 34.75
C GLU A 161 12.25 -0.70 35.59
N THR A 162 13.26 -1.34 35.06
CA THR A 162 14.21 -2.10 35.87
C THR A 162 15.04 -1.05 36.57
N ASP A 163 14.80 -0.87 37.88
CA ASP A 163 15.74 -0.16 38.76
C ASP A 163 17.09 -0.87 38.65
N ILE A 164 18.01 -0.24 37.92
CA ILE A 164 19.40 -0.63 37.92
C ILE A 164 20.01 0.08 39.14
N ASN A 165 20.12 -0.65 40.26
CA ASN A 165 20.99 -0.30 41.35
C ASN A 165 22.44 -0.55 40.98
#